data_a266b2d238f9565b42a48840df4e4b7c
#
_entry.id   a266b2d238f9565b42a48840df4e4b7c
#
_cell.length_a   1.000
_cell.length_b   1.000
_cell.length_c   1.000
_cell.angle_alpha   90.00
_cell.angle_beta   90.00
_cell.angle_gamma   90.00
#
_symmetry.space_group_name_H-M   'P 1'
#
loop_
_entity.id
_entity.type
_entity.pdbx_description
1 polymer ?
#
loop_
_entity_poly.entity_id
_entity_poly.type
_entity_poly.pdbx_seq_one_letter_code
_entity_poly.pdbx_strand_id
1 'polypeptide(L)'
;YTHKNIRYCFYGKQLTRVLPEGVGKVVTYRDAVEFDISKAYFKAALNLGYISEHVYERCTDERIVPKKDRLKLLGAIATQGELFRFVNGKEVGESRIISDEALRRVWFHICKLVDDCLVQFSGAVKHGLYMYWVDGAIFKSECLKEAESFMLYAAMRYNLEFKKVIVHKIEIKHNASGALCIYVHKENGVKEFMFPLGSSIKK
;
A
#
# COMPACT_ATOMS: atom_id res chain seq x y z
N TYR A 1 -8.09 11.70 16.23
CA TYR A 1 -6.97 11.25 15.36
C TYR A 1 -6.49 12.46 14.56
N THR A 2 -5.25 12.89 14.81
CA THR A 2 -4.61 13.90 13.98
C THR A 2 -4.20 13.30 12.64
N HIS A 3 -4.04 14.13 11.62
CA HIS A 3 -3.57 13.69 10.29
C HIS A 3 -2.24 12.92 10.33
N LYS A 4 -1.32 13.29 11.22
CA LYS A 4 -0.08 12.55 11.46
C LYS A 4 -0.36 11.12 11.94
N ASN A 5 -1.30 10.92 12.85
CA ASN A 5 -1.63 9.60 13.40
C ASN A 5 -2.23 8.65 12.35
N ILE A 6 -3.03 9.16 11.42
CA ILE A 6 -3.58 8.36 10.32
C ILE A 6 -2.45 7.79 9.46
N ARG A 7 -1.50 8.61 9.02
CA ARG A 7 -0.33 8.14 8.26
C ARG A 7 0.50 7.10 9.01
N TYR A 8 0.79 7.33 10.27
CA TYR A 8 1.59 6.42 11.08
C TYR A 8 0.91 5.06 11.31
N CYS A 9 -0.41 5.03 11.47
CA CYS A 9 -1.14 3.77 11.61
C CYS A 9 -0.95 2.84 10.41
N PHE A 10 -0.86 3.38 9.19
CA PHE A 10 -0.70 2.57 7.99
C PHE A 10 0.74 2.18 7.72
N TYR A 11 1.64 3.13 7.72
CA TYR A 11 3.05 2.87 7.40
C TYR A 11 3.77 2.08 8.50
N GLY A 12 3.43 2.28 9.76
CA GLY A 12 4.02 1.53 10.87
C GLY A 12 3.65 0.05 10.90
N LYS A 13 2.46 -0.31 10.42
CA LYS A 13 1.99 -1.71 10.36
C LYS A 13 2.45 -2.47 9.12
N GLN A 14 2.83 -1.77 8.06
CA GLN A 14 3.25 -2.37 6.80
C GLN A 14 4.67 -2.97 6.84
N LEU A 15 5.36 -2.82 7.98
CA LEU A 15 6.72 -3.29 8.14
C LEU A 15 6.73 -4.72 8.63
N THR A 16 6.96 -5.64 7.73
CA THR A 16 7.22 -7.02 8.06
C THR A 16 8.70 -7.32 7.88
N ARG A 17 9.27 -8.05 8.79
CA ARG A 17 10.70 -8.34 8.78
C ARG A 17 11.05 -9.28 7.63
N VAL A 18 11.85 -8.79 6.71
CA VAL A 18 12.53 -9.60 5.69
C VAL A 18 14.01 -9.76 6.02
N LEU A 19 14.45 -9.21 7.17
CA LEU A 19 15.86 -9.22 7.54
C LEU A 19 16.29 -10.61 8.01
N PRO A 20 17.21 -11.25 7.28
CA PRO A 20 17.96 -12.37 7.82
C PRO A 20 18.95 -11.87 8.88
N GLU A 21 19.26 -12.73 9.82
CA GLU A 21 20.39 -12.49 10.72
C GLU A 21 21.67 -12.26 9.91
N GLY A 22 22.39 -11.18 10.19
CA GLY A 22 23.65 -10.86 9.48
C GLY A 22 23.49 -9.87 8.33
N VAL A 23 22.85 -8.74 8.56
CA VAL A 23 22.77 -7.59 7.65
C VAL A 23 24.18 -7.15 7.22
N GLY A 24 24.54 -7.39 5.98
CA GLY A 24 25.84 -7.07 5.36
C GLY A 24 26.15 -7.94 4.15
N LYS A 25 25.42 -9.05 3.98
CA LYS A 25 25.56 -9.93 2.81
C LYS A 25 24.31 -9.82 1.92
N VAL A 26 24.51 -9.95 0.60
CA VAL A 26 23.41 -10.11 -0.35
C VAL A 26 22.69 -11.41 -0.04
N VAL A 27 21.38 -11.32 0.22
CA VAL A 27 20.53 -12.49 0.46
C VAL A 27 19.49 -12.58 -0.65
N THR A 28 19.34 -13.78 -1.18
CA THR A 28 18.41 -14.06 -2.28
C THR A 28 17.44 -15.16 -1.89
N TYR A 29 16.14 -14.89 -2.03
CA TYR A 29 15.06 -15.87 -1.90
C TYR A 29 14.43 -16.10 -3.28
N ARG A 30 14.15 -17.38 -3.63
CA ARG A 30 13.57 -17.77 -4.93
C ARG A 30 12.23 -18.51 -4.81
N ASP A 31 11.76 -18.69 -3.60
CA ASP A 31 10.55 -19.41 -3.25
C ASP A 31 9.39 -18.47 -2.86
N ALA A 32 9.34 -17.30 -3.47
CA ALA A 32 8.40 -16.25 -3.11
C ALA A 32 7.17 -16.22 -4.04
N VAL A 33 6.01 -15.96 -3.44
CA VAL A 33 4.75 -15.65 -4.12
C VAL A 33 4.22 -14.35 -3.57
N GLU A 34 3.62 -13.51 -4.42
CA GLU A 34 2.92 -12.31 -3.99
C GLU A 34 1.43 -12.44 -4.28
N PHE A 35 0.63 -12.06 -3.31
CA PHE A 35 -0.78 -11.77 -3.49
C PHE A 35 -1.02 -10.27 -3.32
N ASP A 36 -1.73 -9.68 -4.27
CA ASP A 36 -2.02 -8.26 -4.36
C ASP A 36 -3.53 -8.06 -4.45
N ILE A 37 -4.11 -7.18 -3.63
CA ILE A 37 -5.55 -6.95 -3.64
C ILE A 37 -5.94 -6.17 -4.89
N SER A 38 -6.86 -6.74 -5.67
CA SER A 38 -7.33 -6.13 -6.91
C SER A 38 -8.09 -4.83 -6.63
N LYS A 39 -7.60 -3.71 -7.19
CA LYS A 39 -8.25 -2.39 -7.07
C LYS A 39 -8.56 -2.00 -5.61
N ALA A 40 -7.69 -2.37 -4.67
CA ALA A 40 -7.87 -2.40 -3.23
C ALA A 40 -8.69 -1.23 -2.65
N TYR A 41 -8.23 0.00 -2.86
CA TYR A 41 -8.82 1.18 -2.25
C TYR A 41 -10.18 1.58 -2.85
N PHE A 42 -10.37 1.38 -4.17
CA PHE A 42 -11.69 1.60 -4.80
C PHE A 42 -12.69 0.55 -4.36
N LYS A 43 -12.28 -0.71 -4.24
CA LYS A 43 -13.15 -1.78 -3.75
C LYS A 43 -13.51 -1.56 -2.28
N ALA A 44 -12.55 -1.13 -1.46
CA ALA A 44 -12.79 -0.76 -0.07
C ALA A 44 -13.75 0.44 0.05
N ALA A 45 -13.61 1.46 -0.81
CA ALA A 45 -14.52 2.60 -0.85
C ALA A 45 -15.96 2.19 -1.21
N LEU A 46 -16.11 1.27 -2.17
CA LEU A 46 -17.40 0.69 -2.53
C LEU A 46 -18.01 -0.09 -1.36
N ASN A 47 -17.24 -0.98 -0.74
CA ASN A 47 -17.69 -1.82 0.37
C ASN A 47 -18.13 -1.01 1.61
N LEU A 48 -17.52 0.15 1.82
CA LEU A 48 -17.85 1.10 2.89
C LEU A 48 -19.00 2.05 2.51
N GLY A 49 -19.52 1.97 1.28
CA GLY A 49 -20.61 2.83 0.81
C GLY A 49 -20.20 4.28 0.52
N TYR A 50 -18.90 4.56 0.39
CA TYR A 50 -18.42 5.91 0.06
C TYR A 50 -18.54 6.26 -1.41
N ILE A 51 -18.59 5.25 -2.28
CA ILE A 51 -18.87 5.40 -3.71
C ILE A 51 -19.93 4.39 -4.15
N SER A 52 -20.70 4.74 -5.19
CA SER A 52 -21.66 3.82 -5.80
C SER A 52 -20.95 2.81 -6.72
N GLU A 53 -21.64 1.72 -7.05
CA GLU A 53 -21.16 0.73 -8.01
C GLU A 53 -20.83 1.34 -9.37
N HIS A 54 -21.70 2.22 -9.86
CA HIS A 54 -21.44 2.96 -11.10
C HIS A 54 -20.15 3.79 -11.07
N VAL A 55 -19.85 4.47 -9.96
CA VAL A 55 -18.59 5.21 -9.78
C VAL A 55 -17.41 4.25 -9.73
N TYR A 56 -17.55 3.13 -9.01
CA TYR A 56 -16.51 2.11 -8.93
C TYR A 56 -16.18 1.56 -10.32
N GLU A 57 -17.16 1.14 -11.09
CA GLU A 57 -16.98 0.61 -12.46
C GLU A 57 -16.26 1.61 -13.36
N ARG A 58 -16.76 2.85 -13.42
CA ARG A 58 -16.14 3.90 -14.23
C ARG A 58 -14.71 4.22 -13.82
N CYS A 59 -14.44 4.36 -12.53
CA CYS A 59 -13.11 4.68 -12.03
C CYS A 59 -12.13 3.52 -12.16
N THR A 60 -12.61 2.28 -12.27
CA THR A 60 -11.74 1.10 -12.39
C THR A 60 -11.62 0.55 -13.81
N ASP A 61 -12.38 1.08 -14.77
CA ASP A 61 -12.18 0.81 -16.19
C ASP A 61 -10.98 1.62 -16.71
N GLU A 62 -9.91 0.94 -17.09
CA GLU A 62 -8.66 1.59 -17.56
C GLU A 62 -8.81 2.33 -18.89
N ARG A 63 -9.87 2.04 -19.65
CA ARG A 63 -10.23 2.77 -20.87
C ARG A 63 -10.83 4.14 -20.58
N ILE A 64 -11.46 4.31 -19.41
CA ILE A 64 -12.09 5.56 -18.95
C ILE A 64 -11.10 6.33 -18.06
N VAL A 65 -10.54 5.67 -17.05
CA VAL A 65 -9.61 6.27 -16.10
C VAL A 65 -8.31 5.45 -16.06
N PRO A 66 -7.24 5.94 -16.68
CA PRO A 66 -5.94 5.28 -16.65
C PRO A 66 -5.46 5.04 -15.20
N LYS A 67 -4.77 3.93 -14.96
CA LYS A 67 -4.29 3.54 -13.62
C LYS A 67 -3.55 4.67 -12.89
N LYS A 68 -2.74 5.45 -13.61
CA LYS A 68 -1.98 6.59 -13.06
C LYS A 68 -2.90 7.67 -12.48
N ASP A 69 -3.99 7.98 -13.17
CA ASP A 69 -4.90 9.04 -12.76
C ASP A 69 -5.86 8.55 -11.66
N ARG A 70 -6.24 7.29 -11.70
CA ARG A 70 -6.99 6.62 -10.64
C ARG A 70 -6.28 6.71 -9.28
N LEU A 71 -4.97 6.49 -9.24
CA LEU A 71 -4.18 6.63 -8.01
C LEU A 71 -4.16 8.07 -7.48
N LYS A 72 -4.14 9.06 -8.39
CA LYS A 72 -4.22 10.47 -8.00
C LYS A 72 -5.58 10.85 -7.43
N LEU A 73 -6.68 10.33 -8.01
CA LEU A 73 -8.04 10.61 -7.54
C LEU A 73 -8.21 10.23 -6.06
N LEU A 74 -7.80 9.03 -5.69
CA LEU A 74 -7.88 8.60 -4.29
C LEU A 74 -6.88 9.33 -3.38
N GLY A 75 -5.67 9.61 -3.88
CA GLY A 75 -4.68 10.39 -3.13
C GLY A 75 -5.17 11.81 -2.82
N ALA A 76 -5.97 12.41 -3.71
CA ALA A 76 -6.50 13.76 -3.54
C ALA A 76 -7.38 13.91 -2.29
N ILE A 77 -8.16 12.88 -1.91
CA ILE A 77 -9.00 12.95 -0.69
C ILE A 77 -8.20 12.94 0.61
N ALA A 78 -6.94 12.50 0.55
CA ALA A 78 -6.02 12.52 1.69
C ALA A 78 -5.15 13.78 1.75
N THR A 79 -5.22 14.63 0.72
CA THR A 79 -4.28 15.73 0.54
C THR A 79 -4.63 16.91 1.46
N GLN A 80 -3.60 17.53 1.97
CA GLN A 80 -3.67 18.83 2.65
C GLN A 80 -3.05 19.85 1.70
N GLY A 81 -3.80 20.88 1.35
CA GLY A 81 -3.32 22.02 0.56
C GLY A 81 -2.93 23.19 1.44
N GLU A 82 -2.04 24.03 0.96
CA GLU A 82 -1.72 25.31 1.57
C GLU A 82 -2.11 26.42 0.58
N LEU A 83 -2.96 27.35 1.03
CA LEU A 83 -3.41 28.49 0.23
C LEU A 83 -2.55 29.70 0.53
N PHE A 84 -1.84 30.17 -0.46
CA PHE A 84 -1.08 31.41 -0.43
C PHE A 84 -1.85 32.50 -1.15
N ARG A 85 -1.88 33.70 -0.57
CA ARG A 85 -2.46 34.86 -1.20
C ARG A 85 -1.37 35.77 -1.73
N PHE A 86 -1.43 36.08 -3.01
CA PHE A 86 -0.51 37.01 -3.65
C PHE A 86 -1.23 38.29 -4.09
N VAL A 87 -0.62 39.41 -3.87
CA VAL A 87 -1.06 40.76 -4.36
C VAL A 87 0.16 41.36 -5.06
N ASN A 88 0.02 41.73 -6.34
CA ASN A 88 1.10 42.28 -7.16
C ASN A 88 2.39 41.46 -7.12
N GLY A 89 2.24 40.11 -7.16
CA GLY A 89 3.37 39.16 -7.19
C GLY A 89 4.09 38.98 -5.84
N LYS A 90 3.60 39.60 -4.75
CA LYS A 90 4.12 39.42 -3.39
C LYS A 90 3.12 38.63 -2.55
N GLU A 91 3.63 37.67 -1.78
CA GLU A 91 2.82 36.95 -0.80
C GLU A 91 2.33 37.92 0.29
N VAL A 92 1.04 37.86 0.59
CA VAL A 92 0.39 38.79 1.56
C VAL A 92 -0.40 37.99 2.58
N GLY A 93 -0.05 38.16 3.84
CA GLY A 93 -0.71 37.53 4.99
C GLY A 93 -0.15 36.12 5.27
N GLU A 94 -0.78 35.44 6.21
CA GLU A 94 -0.41 34.06 6.56
C GLU A 94 -1.02 33.06 5.58
N SER A 95 -0.27 32.01 5.24
CA SER A 95 -0.80 30.90 4.48
C SER A 95 -1.89 30.17 5.27
N ARG A 96 -2.93 29.76 4.57
CA ARG A 96 -4.04 29.00 5.18
C ARG A 96 -3.99 27.54 4.76
N ILE A 97 -3.92 26.66 5.74
CA ILE A 97 -4.04 25.23 5.50
C ILE A 97 -5.47 24.91 5.14
N ILE A 98 -5.67 24.33 3.93
CA ILE A 98 -6.94 23.78 3.47
C ILE A 98 -6.87 22.26 3.61
N SER A 99 -7.69 21.72 4.48
CA SER A 99 -7.86 20.27 4.58
C SER A 99 -9.31 19.97 4.90
N ASP A 100 -9.85 18.98 4.22
CA ASP A 100 -11.17 18.44 4.53
C ASP A 100 -11.02 17.26 5.49
N GLU A 101 -11.39 17.49 6.73
CA GLU A 101 -11.32 16.48 7.80
C GLU A 101 -12.23 15.28 7.50
N ALA A 102 -13.42 15.54 6.90
CA ALA A 102 -14.36 14.46 6.55
C ALA A 102 -13.78 13.56 5.46
N LEU A 103 -13.21 14.14 4.40
CA LEU A 103 -12.55 13.38 3.33
C LEU A 103 -11.34 12.59 3.86
N ARG A 104 -10.57 13.15 4.79
CA ARG A 104 -9.45 12.44 5.41
C ARG A 104 -9.91 11.26 6.27
N ARG A 105 -11.04 11.38 6.96
CA ARG A 105 -11.66 10.25 7.69
C ARG A 105 -12.13 9.17 6.73
N VAL A 106 -12.75 9.54 5.62
CA VAL A 106 -13.11 8.59 4.55
C VAL A 106 -11.88 7.83 4.07
N TRP A 107 -10.81 8.54 3.73
CA TRP A 107 -9.55 7.91 3.33
C TRP A 107 -8.99 6.97 4.40
N PHE A 108 -9.03 7.39 5.67
CA PHE A 108 -8.62 6.55 6.79
C PHE A 108 -9.39 5.23 6.86
N HIS A 109 -10.71 5.28 6.73
CA HIS A 109 -11.54 4.08 6.77
C HIS A 109 -11.25 3.15 5.59
N ILE A 110 -11.08 3.71 4.39
CA ILE A 110 -10.72 2.95 3.19
C ILE A 110 -9.39 2.21 3.40
N CYS A 111 -8.36 2.94 3.82
CA CYS A 111 -7.06 2.36 4.08
C CYS A 111 -7.09 1.33 5.23
N LYS A 112 -7.85 1.63 6.30
CA LYS A 112 -7.98 0.74 7.44
C LYS A 112 -8.58 -0.62 7.06
N LEU A 113 -9.59 -0.65 6.20
CA LEU A 113 -10.19 -1.90 5.74
C LEU A 113 -9.18 -2.76 4.98
N VAL A 114 -8.37 -2.16 4.11
CA VAL A 114 -7.30 -2.86 3.38
C VAL A 114 -6.22 -3.35 4.34
N ASP A 115 -5.78 -2.50 5.28
CA ASP A 115 -4.76 -2.84 6.27
C ASP A 115 -5.23 -3.97 7.21
N ASP A 116 -6.48 -3.91 7.71
CA ASP A 116 -7.04 -4.96 8.57
C ASP A 116 -7.09 -6.32 7.83
N CYS A 117 -7.42 -6.32 6.54
CA CYS A 117 -7.38 -7.52 5.70
C CYS A 117 -5.96 -8.07 5.58
N LEU A 118 -4.96 -7.22 5.29
CA LEU A 118 -3.57 -7.65 5.16
C LEU A 118 -2.94 -8.07 6.48
N VAL A 119 -3.30 -7.44 7.60
CA VAL A 119 -2.87 -7.88 8.94
C VAL A 119 -3.36 -9.29 9.23
N GLN A 120 -4.60 -9.60 8.88
CA GLN A 120 -5.13 -10.96 9.06
C GLN A 120 -4.51 -11.95 8.07
N PHE A 121 -4.29 -11.54 6.82
CA PHE A 121 -3.56 -12.35 5.84
C PHE A 121 -2.15 -12.68 6.35
N SER A 122 -1.45 -11.69 6.88
CA SER A 122 -0.10 -11.88 7.43
C SER A 122 -0.08 -12.87 8.60
N GLY A 123 -1.15 -12.90 9.39
CA GLY A 123 -1.35 -13.90 10.44
C GLY A 123 -1.54 -15.32 9.91
N ALA A 124 -2.29 -15.47 8.81
CA ALA A 124 -2.52 -16.77 8.18
C ALA A 124 -1.24 -17.39 7.59
N VAL A 125 -0.35 -16.57 7.02
CA VAL A 125 0.92 -17.01 6.40
C VAL A 125 2.14 -16.69 7.27
N LYS A 126 1.96 -16.49 8.57
CA LYS A 126 2.97 -15.94 9.50
C LYS A 126 4.34 -16.63 9.41
N HIS A 127 4.38 -17.93 9.31
CA HIS A 127 5.62 -18.72 9.30
C HIS A 127 6.42 -18.56 7.99
N GLY A 128 5.79 -18.14 6.91
CA GLY A 128 6.43 -17.91 5.62
C GLY A 128 6.32 -16.49 5.10
N LEU A 129 5.81 -15.54 5.89
CA LEU A 129 5.67 -14.15 5.45
C LEU A 129 7.03 -13.48 5.31
N TYR A 130 7.32 -12.97 4.12
CA TYR A 130 8.47 -12.11 3.88
C TYR A 130 8.15 -10.65 4.19
N MET A 131 7.09 -10.13 3.58
CA MET A 131 6.64 -8.76 3.82
C MET A 131 5.21 -8.55 3.35
N TYR A 132 4.53 -7.53 3.87
CA TYR A 132 3.40 -6.93 3.19
C TYR A 132 3.59 -5.41 3.05
N TRP A 133 3.02 -4.84 2.01
CA TRP A 133 3.18 -3.45 1.67
C TRP A 133 1.97 -2.91 0.93
N VAL A 134 1.34 -1.89 1.50
CA VAL A 134 0.19 -1.17 0.93
C VAL A 134 -1.03 -2.07 0.71
N ASP A 135 -1.09 -2.83 -0.36
CA ASP A 135 -2.21 -3.67 -0.79
C ASP A 135 -1.77 -5.08 -1.24
N GLY A 136 -0.54 -5.45 -0.97
CA GLY A 136 0.02 -6.76 -1.34
C GLY A 136 0.89 -7.38 -0.25
N ALA A 137 1.01 -8.69 -0.27
CA ALA A 137 1.86 -9.46 0.62
C ALA A 137 2.72 -10.45 -0.16
N ILE A 138 3.97 -10.60 0.26
CA ILE A 138 4.94 -11.54 -0.31
C ILE A 138 5.28 -12.57 0.76
N PHE A 139 5.20 -13.84 0.41
CA PHE A 139 5.37 -14.96 1.32
C PHE A 139 6.00 -16.15 0.60
N LYS A 140 6.47 -17.13 1.37
CA LYS A 140 7.04 -18.37 0.83
C LYS A 140 5.98 -19.21 0.13
N SER A 141 6.36 -19.86 -0.95
CA SER A 141 5.46 -20.72 -1.72
C SER A 141 4.90 -21.90 -0.92
N GLU A 142 5.57 -22.34 0.13
CA GLU A 142 5.06 -23.37 1.05
C GLU A 142 3.75 -22.98 1.75
N CYS A 143 3.49 -21.67 1.92
CA CYS A 143 2.26 -21.14 2.53
C CYS A 143 1.12 -20.90 1.52
N LEU A 144 1.24 -21.39 0.30
CA LEU A 144 0.26 -21.09 -0.76
C LEU A 144 -1.16 -21.59 -0.42
N LYS A 145 -1.28 -22.75 0.20
CA LYS A 145 -2.60 -23.31 0.60
C LYS A 145 -3.30 -22.46 1.66
N GLU A 146 -2.55 -22.02 2.66
CA GLU A 146 -3.07 -21.13 3.71
C GLU A 146 -3.47 -19.77 3.12
N ALA A 147 -2.65 -19.26 2.20
CA ALA A 147 -2.92 -18.01 1.51
C ALA A 147 -4.19 -18.11 0.63
N GLU A 148 -4.36 -19.17 -0.13
CA GLU A 148 -5.55 -19.42 -0.95
C GLU A 148 -6.81 -19.62 -0.09
N SER A 149 -6.70 -20.31 1.03
CA SER A 149 -7.80 -20.44 2.00
C SER A 149 -8.20 -19.08 2.58
N PHE A 150 -7.21 -18.24 2.89
CA PHE A 150 -7.50 -16.88 3.36
C PHE A 150 -8.14 -16.01 2.27
N MET A 151 -7.78 -16.17 1.00
CA MET A 151 -8.42 -15.43 -0.10
C MET A 151 -9.94 -15.66 -0.14
N LEU A 152 -10.38 -16.91 0.04
CA LEU A 152 -11.81 -17.23 0.13
C LEU A 152 -12.47 -16.55 1.32
N TYR A 153 -11.82 -16.59 2.48
CA TYR A 153 -12.30 -15.86 3.66
C TYR A 153 -12.37 -14.35 3.41
N ALA A 154 -11.35 -13.76 2.78
CA ALA A 154 -11.30 -12.32 2.51
C ALA A 154 -12.39 -11.89 1.50
N ALA A 155 -12.69 -12.70 0.49
CA ALA A 155 -13.79 -12.46 -0.43
C ALA A 155 -15.14 -12.42 0.31
N MET A 156 -15.36 -13.33 1.25
CA MET A 156 -16.61 -13.39 2.04
C MET A 156 -16.68 -12.28 3.10
N ARG A 157 -15.59 -12.00 3.80
CA ARG A 157 -15.57 -11.10 4.97
C ARG A 157 -15.39 -9.64 4.61
N TYR A 158 -14.53 -9.35 3.63
CA TYR A 158 -14.13 -8.01 3.24
C TYR A 158 -14.62 -7.61 1.85
N ASN A 159 -15.20 -8.56 1.10
CA ASN A 159 -15.51 -8.40 -0.32
C ASN A 159 -14.29 -7.85 -1.10
N LEU A 160 -13.10 -8.39 -0.80
CA LEU A 160 -11.83 -8.07 -1.44
C LEU A 160 -11.30 -9.30 -2.16
N GLU A 161 -10.76 -9.08 -3.35
CA GLU A 161 -10.21 -10.13 -4.20
C GLU A 161 -8.70 -9.96 -4.32
N PHE A 162 -7.99 -11.06 -4.15
CA PHE A 162 -6.54 -11.11 -4.38
C PHE A 162 -6.24 -11.64 -5.77
N LYS A 163 -5.20 -11.12 -6.38
CA LYS A 163 -4.56 -11.69 -7.56
C LYS A 163 -3.17 -12.19 -7.21
N LYS A 164 -2.81 -13.34 -7.77
CA LYS A 164 -1.48 -13.90 -7.66
C LYS A 164 -0.54 -13.17 -8.61
N VAL A 165 0.63 -12.79 -8.10
CA VAL A 165 1.71 -12.17 -8.87
C VAL A 165 2.94 -13.08 -8.81
N ILE A 166 3.54 -13.36 -9.96
CA ILE A 166 4.74 -14.18 -10.03
C ILE A 166 5.94 -13.36 -9.55
N VAL A 167 6.63 -13.87 -8.53
CA VAL A 167 7.87 -13.32 -8.00
C VAL A 167 9.00 -14.31 -8.34
N HIS A 168 9.95 -13.88 -9.15
CA HIS A 168 11.08 -14.74 -9.54
C HIS A 168 12.11 -14.85 -8.43
N LYS A 169 12.37 -13.75 -7.73
CA LYS A 169 13.28 -13.71 -6.58
C LYS A 169 13.09 -12.43 -5.78
N ILE A 170 13.51 -12.47 -4.53
CA ILE A 170 13.70 -11.31 -3.66
C ILE A 170 15.20 -11.20 -3.37
N GLU A 171 15.79 -10.03 -3.57
CA GLU A 171 17.18 -9.74 -3.19
C GLU A 171 17.20 -8.66 -2.13
N ILE A 172 18.00 -8.85 -1.09
CA ILE A 172 18.28 -7.84 -0.08
C ILE A 172 19.74 -7.44 -0.24
N LYS A 173 19.98 -6.20 -0.65
CA LYS A 173 21.33 -5.66 -0.89
C LYS A 173 21.35 -4.14 -0.79
N HIS A 174 22.55 -3.58 -0.70
CA HIS A 174 22.72 -2.13 -0.78
C HIS A 174 22.52 -1.63 -2.20
N ASN A 175 21.88 -0.47 -2.33
CA ASN A 175 21.79 0.25 -3.61
C ASN A 175 23.03 1.09 -3.85
N ALA A 176 23.07 1.84 -4.97
CA ALA A 176 24.20 2.69 -5.36
C ALA A 176 24.51 3.80 -4.35
N SER A 177 23.54 4.22 -3.54
CA SER A 177 23.73 5.21 -2.46
C SER A 177 24.16 4.59 -1.12
N GLY A 178 24.38 3.27 -1.06
CA GLY A 178 24.72 2.54 0.16
C GLY A 178 23.54 2.24 1.09
N ALA A 179 22.30 2.56 0.69
CA ALA A 179 21.11 2.23 1.47
C ALA A 179 20.74 0.76 1.27
N LEU A 180 20.36 0.08 2.37
CA LEU A 180 19.86 -1.29 2.30
C LEU A 180 18.49 -1.31 1.65
N CYS A 181 18.34 -2.11 0.61
CA CYS A 181 17.12 -2.19 -0.18
C CYS A 181 16.66 -3.64 -0.38
N ILE A 182 15.35 -3.80 -0.57
CA ILE A 182 14.71 -5.03 -0.98
C ILE A 182 14.31 -4.88 -2.44
N TYR A 183 14.81 -5.76 -3.29
CA TYR A 183 14.50 -5.82 -4.71
C TYR A 183 13.59 -7.01 -4.98
N VAL A 184 12.37 -6.75 -5.39
CA VAL A 184 11.40 -7.79 -5.76
C VAL A 184 11.37 -7.88 -7.28
N HIS A 185 11.89 -8.99 -7.81
CA HIS A 185 11.92 -9.27 -9.25
C HIS A 185 10.63 -9.96 -9.67
N LYS A 186 9.85 -9.30 -10.49
CA LYS A 186 8.58 -9.77 -11.04
C LYS A 186 8.67 -9.89 -12.55
N GLU A 187 7.69 -10.53 -13.15
CA GLU A 187 7.57 -10.66 -14.60
C GLU A 187 7.62 -9.31 -15.33
N ASN A 188 7.01 -8.28 -14.74
CA ASN A 188 6.91 -6.93 -15.30
C ASN A 188 8.04 -5.97 -14.85
N GLY A 189 9.12 -6.49 -14.26
CA GLY A 189 10.27 -5.70 -13.83
C GLY A 189 10.65 -5.85 -12.37
N VAL A 190 11.51 -4.96 -11.88
CA VAL A 190 12.03 -4.99 -10.52
C VAL A 190 11.43 -3.84 -9.73
N LYS A 191 10.86 -4.16 -8.56
CA LYS A 191 10.38 -3.17 -7.60
C LYS A 191 11.38 -3.04 -6.46
N GLU A 192 11.86 -1.82 -6.22
CA GLU A 192 12.78 -1.50 -5.12
C GLU A 192 12.04 -0.91 -3.94
N PHE A 193 12.37 -1.40 -2.74
CA PHE A 193 11.93 -0.85 -1.47
C PHE A 193 13.15 -0.50 -0.63
N MET A 194 13.30 0.77 -0.25
CA MET A 194 14.36 1.20 0.66
C MET A 194 14.08 0.76 2.09
N PHE A 195 15.12 0.41 2.80
CA PHE A 195 15.07 0.00 4.19
C PHE A 195 15.62 1.09 5.12
N PRO A 196 15.01 1.38 6.27
CA PRO A 196 13.80 0.75 6.80
C PRO A 196 12.57 1.15 6.01
N LEU A 197 11.71 0.19 5.75
CA LEU A 197 10.45 0.42 5.04
C LEU A 197 9.63 1.46 5.79
N GLY A 198 9.21 2.53 5.11
CA GLY A 198 8.45 3.62 5.72
C GLY A 198 9.30 4.77 6.31
N SER A 199 10.62 4.71 6.24
CA SER A 199 11.51 5.79 6.70
C SER A 199 11.46 7.06 5.82
N SER A 200 10.81 7.01 4.67
CA SER A 200 10.50 8.19 3.86
C SER A 200 9.47 9.12 4.52
N ILE A 201 8.94 8.77 5.69
CA ILE A 201 8.20 9.70 6.52
C ILE A 201 9.21 10.66 7.12
N LYS A 202 9.50 11.73 6.40
CA LYS A 202 10.21 12.85 6.99
C LYS A 202 9.44 13.29 8.23
N LYS A 203 10.17 13.35 9.34
CA LYS A 203 9.68 13.86 10.62
C LYS A 203 9.11 15.27 10.46
#